data_ece2b7eaebb003de50090620103e8195
#
_entry.id   ece2b7eaebb003de50090620103e8195
#
_cell.length_a   1.000
_cell.length_b   1.000
_cell.length_c   1.000
_cell.angle_alpha   90.00
_cell.angle_beta   90.00
_cell.angle_gamma   90.00
#
_symmetry.space_group_name_H-M   'P 1'
#
loop_
_entity.id
_entity.type
_entity.pdbx_description
1 polymer ?
#
loop_
_entity_poly.entity_id
_entity_poly.type
_entity_poly.pdbx_seq_one_letter_code
_entity_poly.pdbx_strand_id
1 'polypeptide(L)'
;MRPSRDDRDRDAYVSIPYTTAASEFLYGLNVVIAALKAKRRKMYKLYIHSRALTNPASAKTIRVLCKQANLKREDVDDSFLPKMDKMAQGRPHNGVILETSPLPTLPTKSLGKFGVTDMSIGIELAEQSAEEVQINGNPNSIPFHYTHTWRKPLVLLLDGILDPGNLGNILRTAHFYSVDAVAICTNTCAPVNLPVVQKAASGAAEALTILSIPGPANFITTCKKHGWIVHAAVAPNAASAMAGKKNLFTSSMISPLSRGPSILMIGAEGEGLRANLATKADANVGIRGVKPAIPELDVGVDSLNVGSSVAVLLEAFMRKPDNLEDVVKGTPREDDVAARIV
;
A
#
# COMPACT_ATOMS: atom_id res chain seq x y z
N MET A 1 25.75 30.68 10.60
CA MET A 1 26.94 30.66 9.71
C MET A 1 26.45 30.31 8.30
N ARG A 2 26.69 31.15 7.30
CA ARG A 2 26.41 30.78 5.89
C ARG A 2 27.55 29.86 5.42
N PRO A 3 27.25 28.72 4.75
CA PRO A 3 28.30 27.86 4.22
C PRO A 3 29.18 28.66 3.22
N SER A 4 30.48 28.37 3.22
CA SER A 4 31.43 29.02 2.34
C SER A 4 31.13 28.70 0.87
N ARG A 5 31.60 29.56 -0.07
CA ARG A 5 31.47 29.29 -1.51
C ARG A 5 32.12 27.97 -1.93
N ASP A 6 33.20 27.57 -1.29
CA ASP A 6 33.93 26.32 -1.59
C ASP A 6 33.14 25.07 -1.24
N ASP A 7 32.26 25.11 -0.22
CA ASP A 7 31.42 23.95 0.13
C ASP A 7 30.28 23.74 -0.87
N ARG A 8 29.77 24.82 -1.49
CA ARG A 8 28.73 24.71 -2.55
C ARG A 8 29.28 24.19 -3.88
N ASP A 9 30.53 24.47 -4.21
CA ASP A 9 31.16 23.99 -5.44
C ASP A 9 31.60 22.53 -5.35
N ARG A 10 31.86 21.98 -4.15
CA ARG A 10 32.18 20.55 -3.96
C ARG A 10 30.98 19.65 -4.20
N ASP A 11 29.78 20.06 -3.85
CA ASP A 11 28.54 19.27 -4.09
C ASP A 11 28.15 19.22 -5.57
N ALA A 12 28.57 20.20 -6.37
CA ALA A 12 28.19 20.31 -7.78
C ALA A 12 28.85 19.24 -8.68
N TYR A 13 29.95 18.63 -8.26
CA TYR A 13 30.75 17.70 -9.08
C TYR A 13 30.63 16.22 -8.72
N VAL A 14 29.80 15.85 -7.73
CA VAL A 14 29.61 14.43 -7.39
C VAL A 14 28.69 13.76 -8.41
N SER A 15 29.27 13.04 -9.38
CA SER A 15 28.50 12.23 -10.33
C SER A 15 27.98 10.96 -9.69
N ILE A 16 26.68 10.68 -9.87
CA ILE A 16 26.07 9.41 -9.47
C ILE A 16 26.21 8.42 -10.62
N PRO A 17 26.81 7.23 -10.41
CA PRO A 17 26.89 6.20 -11.44
C PRO A 17 25.56 5.46 -11.60
N TYR A 18 24.76 5.83 -12.61
CA TYR A 18 23.55 5.10 -12.97
C TYR A 18 23.88 3.96 -13.95
N THR A 19 23.32 2.77 -13.70
CA THR A 19 23.41 1.65 -14.65
C THR A 19 22.48 1.88 -15.85
N THR A 20 21.30 2.43 -15.60
CA THR A 20 20.32 2.82 -16.63
C THR A 20 19.71 4.18 -16.30
N ALA A 21 19.15 4.88 -17.29
CA ALA A 21 18.48 6.16 -17.07
C ALA A 21 17.25 6.04 -16.12
N ALA A 22 16.64 4.86 -16.04
CA ALA A 22 15.50 4.57 -15.18
C ALA A 22 15.89 3.94 -13.84
N SER A 23 17.21 3.87 -13.50
CA SER A 23 17.63 3.29 -12.22
C SER A 23 17.13 4.11 -11.04
N GLU A 24 16.70 3.40 -9.98
CA GLU A 24 16.34 3.96 -8.69
C GLU A 24 17.29 3.46 -7.61
N PHE A 25 17.50 4.28 -6.58
CA PHE A 25 18.34 3.92 -5.44
C PHE A 25 17.49 3.67 -4.20
N LEU A 26 17.48 2.42 -3.76
CA LEU A 26 16.89 2.03 -2.48
C LEU A 26 17.95 2.14 -1.39
N TYR A 27 17.62 2.76 -0.27
CA TYR A 27 18.56 2.96 0.82
C TYR A 27 17.99 2.52 2.18
N GLY A 28 18.91 2.13 3.04
CA GLY A 28 18.61 1.61 4.37
C GLY A 28 18.41 0.10 4.38
N LEU A 29 18.87 -0.49 5.47
CA LEU A 29 19.04 -1.94 5.60
C LEU A 29 17.75 -2.74 5.34
N ASN A 30 16.64 -2.31 5.97
CA ASN A 30 15.37 -3.05 5.88
C ASN A 30 14.78 -3.01 4.46
N VAL A 31 14.84 -1.86 3.80
CA VAL A 31 14.33 -1.71 2.42
C VAL A 31 15.14 -2.57 1.46
N VAL A 32 16.47 -2.53 1.57
CA VAL A 32 17.37 -3.33 0.73
C VAL A 32 17.17 -4.83 0.95
N ILE A 33 17.07 -5.27 2.22
CA ILE A 33 16.80 -6.69 2.52
C ILE A 33 15.44 -7.12 1.97
N ALA A 34 14.41 -6.27 2.07
CA ALA A 34 13.08 -6.56 1.54
C ALA A 34 13.11 -6.71 0.02
N ALA A 35 13.76 -5.79 -0.70
CA ALA A 35 13.92 -5.85 -2.15
C ALA A 35 14.66 -7.13 -2.58
N LEU A 36 15.77 -7.47 -1.90
CA LEU A 36 16.54 -8.70 -2.15
C LEU A 36 15.73 -9.97 -1.92
N LYS A 37 14.83 -9.98 -0.94
CA LYS A 37 13.93 -11.12 -0.66
C LYS A 37 12.79 -11.20 -1.65
N ALA A 38 12.14 -10.08 -1.96
CA ALA A 38 10.98 -10.02 -2.83
C ALA A 38 11.30 -10.34 -4.31
N LYS A 39 12.51 -9.98 -4.77
CA LYS A 39 13.02 -10.23 -6.14
C LYS A 39 12.09 -9.73 -7.26
N ARG A 40 11.36 -8.65 -7.00
CA ARG A 40 10.41 -8.10 -7.96
C ARG A 40 11.01 -7.06 -8.89
N ARG A 41 12.15 -6.47 -8.49
CA ARG A 41 12.91 -5.51 -9.29
C ARG A 41 14.10 -6.18 -9.93
N LYS A 42 14.52 -5.69 -11.09
CA LYS A 42 15.84 -5.98 -11.63
C LYS A 42 16.86 -5.25 -10.76
N MET A 43 17.80 -5.98 -10.19
CA MET A 43 18.84 -5.46 -9.30
C MET A 43 20.13 -5.29 -10.09
N TYR A 44 20.76 -4.13 -9.98
CA TYR A 44 21.96 -3.81 -10.76
C TYR A 44 23.23 -3.88 -9.93
N LYS A 45 23.24 -3.17 -8.78
CA LYS A 45 24.45 -3.02 -7.97
C LYS A 45 24.11 -2.71 -6.52
N LEU A 46 24.86 -3.30 -5.60
CA LEU A 46 24.76 -3.04 -4.17
C LEU A 46 26.01 -2.35 -3.65
N TYR A 47 25.87 -1.17 -3.09
CA TYR A 47 26.92 -0.42 -2.42
C TYR A 47 26.83 -0.64 -0.92
N ILE A 48 27.93 -1.08 -0.29
CA ILE A 48 27.98 -1.34 1.14
C ILE A 48 29.20 -0.66 1.75
N HIS A 49 28.94 0.23 2.70
CA HIS A 49 29.96 0.83 3.54
C HIS A 49 30.23 -0.06 4.78
N SER A 50 31.48 -0.09 5.26
CA SER A 50 31.89 -0.91 6.40
C SER A 50 31.02 -0.72 7.66
N ARG A 51 30.53 0.49 7.90
CA ARG A 51 29.61 0.81 9.02
C ARG A 51 28.29 0.05 8.98
N ALA A 52 27.81 -0.37 7.82
CA ALA A 52 26.57 -1.14 7.68
C ALA A 52 26.71 -2.60 8.15
N LEU A 53 27.93 -3.10 8.24
CA LEU A 53 28.22 -4.49 8.55
C LEU A 53 28.55 -4.74 10.05
N THR A 54 28.35 -3.74 10.90
CA THR A 54 28.61 -3.84 12.35
C THR A 54 27.69 -4.85 13.04
N ASN A 55 26.46 -5.06 12.53
CA ASN A 55 25.58 -6.12 13.00
C ASN A 55 25.85 -7.43 12.24
N PRO A 56 26.40 -8.48 12.88
CA PRO A 56 26.78 -9.72 12.20
C PRO A 56 25.61 -10.46 11.54
N ALA A 57 24.40 -10.40 12.14
CA ALA A 57 23.20 -11.06 11.60
C ALA A 57 22.76 -10.42 10.29
N SER A 58 22.71 -9.09 10.25
CA SER A 58 22.36 -8.33 9.04
C SER A 58 23.41 -8.49 7.95
N ALA A 59 24.70 -8.47 8.32
CA ALA A 59 25.79 -8.69 7.38
C ALA A 59 25.72 -10.09 6.75
N LYS A 60 25.45 -11.13 7.54
CA LYS A 60 25.25 -12.50 7.05
C LYS A 60 24.07 -12.57 6.10
N THR A 61 22.91 -11.97 6.47
CA THR A 61 21.70 -11.96 5.65
C THR A 61 21.96 -11.32 4.27
N ILE A 62 22.57 -10.14 4.24
CA ILE A 62 22.88 -9.45 2.98
C ILE A 62 23.83 -10.31 2.12
N ARG A 63 24.88 -10.89 2.69
CA ARG A 63 25.83 -11.73 1.92
C ARG A 63 25.13 -12.92 1.27
N VAL A 64 24.25 -13.60 2.01
CA VAL A 64 23.50 -14.75 1.49
C VAL A 64 22.57 -14.32 0.36
N LEU A 65 21.80 -13.25 0.56
CA LEU A 65 20.84 -12.75 -0.43
C LEU A 65 21.53 -12.25 -1.70
N CYS A 66 22.66 -11.54 -1.58
CA CYS A 66 23.46 -11.10 -2.73
C CYS A 66 23.97 -12.29 -3.55
N LYS A 67 24.49 -13.33 -2.85
CA LYS A 67 24.95 -14.54 -3.54
C LYS A 67 23.82 -15.25 -4.27
N GLN A 68 22.64 -15.36 -3.65
CA GLN A 68 21.45 -15.94 -4.26
C GLN A 68 20.92 -15.15 -5.49
N ALA A 69 21.07 -13.82 -5.44
CA ALA A 69 20.68 -12.93 -6.52
C ALA A 69 21.75 -12.76 -7.61
N ASN A 70 22.93 -13.36 -7.45
CA ASN A 70 24.10 -13.12 -8.30
C ASN A 70 24.38 -11.61 -8.51
N LEU A 71 24.21 -10.83 -7.44
CA LEU A 71 24.24 -9.37 -7.48
C LEU A 71 25.66 -8.86 -7.29
N LYS A 72 26.07 -7.92 -8.16
CA LYS A 72 27.36 -7.22 -8.04
C LYS A 72 27.36 -6.39 -6.76
N ARG A 73 28.27 -6.71 -5.84
CA ARG A 73 28.50 -5.99 -4.59
C ARG A 73 29.74 -5.11 -4.75
N GLU A 74 29.66 -3.89 -4.26
CA GLU A 74 30.77 -2.96 -4.15
C GLU A 74 30.93 -2.51 -2.71
N ASP A 75 32.03 -2.93 -2.08
CA ASP A 75 32.40 -2.48 -0.75
C ASP A 75 33.08 -1.11 -0.91
N VAL A 76 32.53 -0.11 -0.23
CA VAL A 76 32.95 1.29 -0.35
C VAL A 76 33.50 1.83 0.96
N ASP A 77 34.40 2.78 0.86
CA ASP A 77 35.06 3.48 1.98
C ASP A 77 34.45 4.87 2.25
N ASP A 78 35.05 5.60 3.20
CA ASP A 78 34.59 6.94 3.59
C ASP A 78 34.64 7.95 2.42
N SER A 79 35.50 7.77 1.42
CA SER A 79 35.58 8.65 0.25
C SER A 79 34.33 8.57 -0.66
N PHE A 80 33.59 7.48 -0.56
CA PHE A 80 32.38 7.26 -1.35
C PHE A 80 31.10 7.77 -0.64
N LEU A 81 31.17 8.15 0.65
CA LEU A 81 30.02 8.63 1.42
C LEU A 81 29.28 9.80 0.76
N PRO A 82 29.96 10.83 0.19
CA PRO A 82 29.26 11.92 -0.49
C PRO A 82 28.39 11.46 -1.67
N LYS A 83 28.82 10.39 -2.38
CA LYS A 83 28.03 9.78 -3.46
C LYS A 83 26.81 9.04 -2.88
N MET A 84 26.98 8.31 -1.77
CA MET A 84 25.88 7.63 -1.10
C MET A 84 24.86 8.63 -0.55
N ASP A 85 25.30 9.73 0.05
CA ASP A 85 24.41 10.80 0.52
C ASP A 85 23.60 11.38 -0.64
N LYS A 86 24.23 11.62 -1.78
CA LYS A 86 23.54 12.12 -2.97
C LYS A 86 22.55 11.09 -3.55
N MET A 87 22.90 9.80 -3.62
CA MET A 87 21.97 8.71 -4.00
C MET A 87 20.77 8.62 -3.07
N ALA A 88 20.99 8.84 -1.76
CA ALA A 88 19.94 8.84 -0.74
C ALA A 88 19.22 10.19 -0.60
N GLN A 89 19.55 11.20 -1.44
CA GLN A 89 18.99 12.55 -1.39
C GLN A 89 19.15 13.21 -0.01
N GLY A 90 20.35 13.07 0.59
CA GLY A 90 20.66 13.60 1.92
C GLY A 90 19.98 12.88 3.08
N ARG A 91 19.37 11.73 2.86
CA ARG A 91 18.66 10.97 3.89
C ARG A 91 19.53 9.88 4.50
N PRO A 92 19.26 9.47 5.76
CA PRO A 92 20.03 8.42 6.42
C PRO A 92 19.94 7.08 5.67
N HIS A 93 21.05 6.67 5.05
CA HIS A 93 21.15 5.42 4.26
C HIS A 93 21.74 4.24 5.04
N ASN A 94 22.28 4.49 6.24
CA ASN A 94 22.89 3.47 7.12
C ASN A 94 24.00 2.64 6.44
N GLY A 95 24.69 3.22 5.45
CA GLY A 95 25.79 2.58 4.73
C GLY A 95 25.37 1.49 3.74
N VAL A 96 24.08 1.41 3.36
CA VAL A 96 23.62 0.42 2.36
C VAL A 96 22.73 1.10 1.32
N ILE A 97 23.09 0.95 0.03
CA ILE A 97 22.30 1.44 -1.10
C ILE A 97 22.27 0.37 -2.19
N LEU A 98 21.08 0.09 -2.72
CA LEU A 98 20.84 -0.84 -3.79
C LEU A 98 20.30 -0.10 -5.02
N GLU A 99 21.01 -0.21 -6.14
CA GLU A 99 20.55 0.26 -7.44
C GLU A 99 19.66 -0.78 -8.10
N THR A 100 18.45 -0.37 -8.51
CA THR A 100 17.41 -1.26 -9.07
C THR A 100 16.66 -0.61 -10.23
N SER A 101 15.87 -1.41 -10.95
CA SER A 101 14.78 -0.90 -11.78
C SER A 101 13.69 -0.24 -10.91
N PRO A 102 12.78 0.56 -11.50
CA PRO A 102 11.59 1.02 -10.81
C PRO A 102 10.77 -0.12 -10.20
N LEU A 103 9.98 0.20 -9.16
CA LEU A 103 9.05 -0.76 -8.56
C LEU A 103 7.94 -1.10 -9.54
N PRO A 104 7.67 -2.39 -9.84
CA PRO A 104 6.54 -2.75 -10.67
C PRO A 104 5.20 -2.28 -10.10
N THR A 105 4.46 -1.51 -10.90
CA THR A 105 3.12 -1.02 -10.57
C THR A 105 2.21 -1.30 -11.77
N LEU A 106 1.24 -2.20 -11.60
CA LEU A 106 0.40 -2.67 -12.69
C LEU A 106 -0.69 -1.65 -13.03
N PRO A 107 -0.67 -1.02 -14.22
CA PRO A 107 -1.71 -0.10 -14.64
C PRO A 107 -3.00 -0.88 -14.91
N THR A 108 -3.99 -0.73 -14.03
CA THR A 108 -5.15 -1.62 -13.98
C THR A 108 -6.45 -0.87 -14.31
N LYS A 109 -7.20 -1.36 -15.29
CA LYS A 109 -8.54 -0.88 -15.65
C LYS A 109 -9.63 -1.46 -14.77
N SER A 110 -9.51 -2.77 -14.44
CA SER A 110 -10.48 -3.45 -13.58
C SER A 110 -9.90 -4.71 -12.95
N LEU A 111 -10.53 -5.13 -11.85
CA LEU A 111 -10.38 -6.48 -11.32
C LEU A 111 -11.46 -7.38 -11.94
N GLY A 112 -11.05 -8.55 -12.38
CA GLY A 112 -11.94 -9.60 -12.85
C GLY A 112 -12.61 -10.34 -11.68
N LYS A 113 -13.24 -11.46 -11.99
CA LYS A 113 -13.81 -12.34 -10.97
C LYS A 113 -12.70 -12.97 -10.13
N PHE A 114 -13.01 -13.21 -8.86
CA PHE A 114 -12.17 -14.04 -8.02
C PHE A 114 -12.42 -15.52 -8.35
N GLY A 115 -11.38 -16.20 -8.82
CA GLY A 115 -11.40 -17.65 -9.06
C GLY A 115 -11.15 -18.41 -7.77
N VAL A 116 -12.17 -19.10 -7.28
CA VAL A 116 -12.05 -19.90 -6.05
C VAL A 116 -11.22 -21.15 -6.28
N THR A 117 -11.28 -21.70 -7.50
CA THR A 117 -10.59 -22.94 -7.87
C THR A 117 -9.09 -22.75 -8.08
N ASP A 118 -8.72 -21.68 -8.78
CA ASP A 118 -7.33 -21.35 -9.10
C ASP A 118 -6.69 -20.36 -8.12
N MET A 119 -7.46 -19.94 -7.10
CA MET A 119 -7.02 -19.00 -6.08
C MET A 119 -6.35 -17.76 -6.69
N SER A 120 -7.02 -17.15 -7.66
CA SER A 120 -6.51 -16.00 -8.38
C SER A 120 -7.54 -14.88 -8.49
N ILE A 121 -7.04 -13.65 -8.64
CA ILE A 121 -7.82 -12.45 -8.93
C ILE A 121 -7.52 -12.07 -10.38
N GLY A 122 -8.51 -12.19 -11.26
CA GLY A 122 -8.35 -11.70 -12.64
C GLY A 122 -8.08 -10.20 -12.66
N ILE A 123 -7.24 -9.73 -13.57
CA ILE A 123 -6.98 -8.30 -13.78
C ILE A 123 -7.05 -7.95 -15.26
N GLU A 124 -7.55 -6.77 -15.55
CA GLU A 124 -7.51 -6.14 -16.87
C GLU A 124 -6.56 -4.95 -16.80
N LEU A 125 -5.46 -5.03 -17.52
CA LEU A 125 -4.46 -3.96 -17.56
C LEU A 125 -4.85 -2.86 -18.54
N ALA A 126 -4.42 -1.64 -18.25
CA ALA A 126 -4.38 -0.57 -19.23
C ALA A 126 -3.24 -0.81 -20.24
N GLU A 127 -3.27 -0.07 -21.33
CA GLU A 127 -2.18 -0.11 -22.30
C GLU A 127 -0.87 0.30 -21.64
N GLN A 128 0.20 -0.42 -21.96
CA GLN A 128 1.54 -0.19 -21.46
C GLN A 128 2.48 -0.01 -22.64
N SER A 129 3.45 0.86 -22.50
CA SER A 129 4.59 0.92 -23.42
C SER A 129 5.45 -0.35 -23.31
N ALA A 130 6.29 -0.61 -24.30
CA ALA A 130 7.21 -1.76 -24.28
C ALA A 130 8.16 -1.70 -23.05
N GLU A 131 8.56 -0.51 -22.64
CA GLU A 131 9.41 -0.30 -21.46
C GLU A 131 8.68 -0.59 -20.15
N GLU A 132 7.42 -0.14 -20.04
CA GLU A 132 6.58 -0.45 -18.88
C GLU A 132 6.32 -1.95 -18.75
N VAL A 133 6.07 -2.65 -19.86
CA VAL A 133 5.90 -4.12 -19.85
C VAL A 133 7.17 -4.84 -19.37
N GLN A 134 8.36 -4.33 -19.68
CA GLN A 134 9.61 -4.91 -19.16
C GLN A 134 9.76 -4.78 -17.63
N ILE A 135 9.18 -3.75 -17.04
CA ILE A 135 9.23 -3.48 -15.60
C ILE A 135 8.06 -4.20 -14.89
N ASN A 136 6.85 -4.01 -15.38
CA ASN A 136 5.62 -4.43 -14.72
C ASN A 136 5.23 -5.88 -15.06
N GLY A 137 5.67 -6.38 -16.21
CA GLY A 137 5.10 -7.57 -16.82
C GLY A 137 3.73 -7.30 -17.45
N ASN A 138 3.09 -8.38 -17.92
CA ASN A 138 1.74 -8.32 -18.47
C ASN A 138 0.89 -9.49 -17.94
N PRO A 139 0.72 -9.61 -16.60
CA PRO A 139 -0.09 -10.67 -16.02
C PRO A 139 -1.58 -10.43 -16.28
N ASN A 140 -2.34 -11.52 -16.43
CA ASN A 140 -3.80 -11.51 -16.52
C ASN A 140 -4.48 -11.79 -15.18
N SER A 141 -3.72 -12.14 -14.16
CA SER A 141 -4.21 -12.43 -12.82
C SER A 141 -3.17 -12.13 -11.74
N ILE A 142 -3.65 -11.94 -10.52
CA ILE A 142 -2.85 -11.81 -9.29
C ILE A 142 -3.11 -13.06 -8.46
N PRO A 143 -2.07 -13.76 -7.95
CA PRO A 143 -2.26 -14.91 -7.09
C PRO A 143 -2.85 -14.49 -5.74
N PHE A 144 -3.76 -15.29 -5.21
CA PHE A 144 -4.32 -15.16 -3.87
C PHE A 144 -3.69 -16.22 -2.97
N HIS A 145 -2.83 -15.80 -2.06
CA HIS A 145 -2.00 -16.69 -1.25
C HIS A 145 -2.57 -17.06 0.13
N TYR A 146 -3.82 -16.69 0.39
CA TYR A 146 -4.39 -16.93 1.71
C TYR A 146 -5.03 -18.32 1.82
N THR A 147 -4.56 -19.12 2.77
CA THR A 147 -4.95 -20.53 2.95
C THR A 147 -6.24 -20.74 3.75
N HIS A 148 -6.76 -19.70 4.43
CA HIS A 148 -7.97 -19.83 5.22
C HIS A 148 -9.23 -19.67 4.36
N THR A 149 -10.09 -20.66 4.40
CA THR A 149 -11.30 -20.76 3.57
C THR A 149 -12.36 -19.71 3.84
N TRP A 150 -12.35 -19.08 5.04
CA TRP A 150 -13.37 -18.12 5.44
C TRP A 150 -13.22 -16.76 4.74
N ARG A 151 -12.01 -16.38 4.32
CA ARG A 151 -11.69 -15.05 3.78
C ARG A 151 -11.66 -15.06 2.25
N LYS A 152 -12.25 -14.02 1.66
CA LYS A 152 -12.10 -13.65 0.25
C LYS A 152 -11.09 -12.50 0.12
N PRO A 153 -10.62 -12.17 -1.12
CA PRO A 153 -9.63 -11.12 -1.31
C PRO A 153 -10.06 -9.75 -0.81
N LEU A 154 -9.08 -8.98 -0.33
CA LEU A 154 -9.21 -7.56 0.00
C LEU A 154 -8.25 -6.73 -0.84
N VAL A 155 -8.78 -5.75 -1.55
CA VAL A 155 -8.00 -4.71 -2.24
C VAL A 155 -8.24 -3.38 -1.53
N LEU A 156 -7.15 -2.71 -1.17
CA LEU A 156 -7.21 -1.37 -0.59
C LEU A 156 -7.09 -0.34 -1.72
N LEU A 157 -8.10 0.51 -1.92
CA LEU A 157 -8.08 1.59 -2.91
C LEU A 157 -7.81 2.92 -2.22
N LEU A 158 -6.70 3.56 -2.61
CA LEU A 158 -6.22 4.82 -2.05
C LEU A 158 -6.52 5.98 -2.99
N ASP A 159 -7.21 7.01 -2.49
CA ASP A 159 -7.55 8.22 -3.24
C ASP A 159 -7.25 9.48 -2.40
N GLY A 160 -6.43 10.39 -2.90
CA GLY A 160 -6.10 11.62 -2.20
C GLY A 160 -5.02 11.50 -1.12
N ILE A 161 -4.24 10.43 -1.11
CA ILE A 161 -3.12 10.27 -0.14
C ILE A 161 -1.89 11.01 -0.66
N LEU A 162 -1.84 12.31 -0.40
CA LEU A 162 -0.79 13.21 -0.91
C LEU A 162 0.49 13.20 -0.07
N ASP A 163 0.38 12.94 1.23
CA ASP A 163 1.55 12.86 2.11
C ASP A 163 2.30 11.53 1.90
N PRO A 164 3.59 11.59 1.49
CA PRO A 164 4.38 10.38 1.25
C PRO A 164 4.62 9.54 2.50
N GLY A 165 4.65 10.16 3.69
CA GLY A 165 4.80 9.45 4.97
C GLY A 165 3.57 8.62 5.28
N ASN A 166 2.38 9.21 5.11
CA ASN A 166 1.11 8.49 5.25
C ASN A 166 0.98 7.35 4.24
N LEU A 167 1.31 7.60 2.97
CA LEU A 167 1.29 6.53 1.96
C LEU A 167 2.20 5.37 2.36
N GLY A 168 3.45 5.64 2.74
CA GLY A 168 4.39 4.60 3.18
C GLY A 168 3.91 3.85 4.42
N ASN A 169 3.31 4.53 5.40
CA ASN A 169 2.72 3.91 6.58
C ASN A 169 1.53 3.00 6.23
N ILE A 170 0.66 3.45 5.31
CA ILE A 170 -0.45 2.64 4.81
C ILE A 170 0.06 1.38 4.12
N LEU A 171 1.08 1.47 3.25
CA LEU A 171 1.68 0.30 2.60
C LEU A 171 2.26 -0.68 3.61
N ARG A 172 2.93 -0.18 4.65
CA ARG A 172 3.45 -1.03 5.73
C ARG A 172 2.33 -1.76 6.49
N THR A 173 1.27 -1.06 6.79
CA THR A 173 0.08 -1.60 7.47
C THR A 173 -0.64 -2.63 6.58
N ALA A 174 -0.81 -2.33 5.29
CA ALA A 174 -1.40 -3.25 4.32
C ALA A 174 -0.62 -4.57 4.22
N HIS A 175 0.71 -4.49 4.19
CA HIS A 175 1.57 -5.67 4.19
C HIS A 175 1.45 -6.47 5.50
N PHE A 176 1.44 -5.78 6.66
CA PHE A 176 1.31 -6.41 7.97
C PHE A 176 0.02 -7.23 8.09
N TYR A 177 -1.09 -6.70 7.56
CA TYR A 177 -2.38 -7.38 7.54
C TYR A 177 -2.59 -8.30 6.33
N SER A 178 -1.57 -8.50 5.50
CA SER A 178 -1.66 -9.36 4.31
C SER A 178 -2.81 -8.97 3.36
N VAL A 179 -2.93 -7.68 3.07
CA VAL A 179 -3.83 -7.18 2.02
C VAL A 179 -3.35 -7.71 0.67
N ASP A 180 -4.26 -8.17 -0.17
CA ASP A 180 -3.91 -8.89 -1.41
C ASP A 180 -3.38 -7.98 -2.51
N ALA A 181 -3.89 -6.75 -2.59
CA ALA A 181 -3.33 -5.71 -3.45
C ALA A 181 -3.67 -4.31 -2.93
N VAL A 182 -2.82 -3.33 -3.27
CA VAL A 182 -3.06 -1.91 -3.01
C VAL A 182 -3.20 -1.18 -4.33
N ALA A 183 -4.38 -0.64 -4.58
CA ALA A 183 -4.75 0.14 -5.75
C ALA A 183 -4.57 1.64 -5.43
N ILE A 184 -3.70 2.32 -6.17
CA ILE A 184 -3.33 3.72 -5.93
C ILE A 184 -3.85 4.58 -7.09
N CYS A 185 -4.69 5.57 -6.78
CA CYS A 185 -5.15 6.55 -7.76
C CYS A 185 -3.99 7.48 -8.15
N THR A 186 -3.49 7.37 -9.38
CA THR A 186 -2.23 7.99 -9.83
C THR A 186 -2.24 9.51 -9.80
N ASN A 187 -3.39 10.14 -10.05
CA ASN A 187 -3.49 11.60 -10.16
C ASN A 187 -3.76 12.30 -8.82
N THR A 188 -4.00 11.54 -7.75
CA THR A 188 -4.42 12.08 -6.45
C THR A 188 -3.61 11.55 -5.27
N CYS A 189 -2.69 10.62 -5.49
CA CYS A 189 -1.80 10.12 -4.44
C CYS A 189 -0.35 10.46 -4.74
N ALA A 190 0.47 10.48 -3.69
CA ALA A 190 1.92 10.59 -3.84
C ALA A 190 2.47 9.40 -4.67
N PRO A 191 3.49 9.62 -5.50
CA PRO A 191 4.15 8.53 -6.22
C PRO A 191 4.77 7.51 -5.27
N VAL A 192 4.52 6.22 -5.52
CA VAL A 192 4.98 5.13 -4.64
C VAL A 192 6.51 4.96 -4.65
N ASN A 193 7.16 5.36 -5.72
CA ASN A 193 8.62 5.27 -5.89
C ASN A 193 9.40 6.37 -5.14
N LEU A 194 8.72 7.34 -4.52
CA LEU A 194 9.40 8.35 -3.73
C LEU A 194 10.20 7.71 -2.59
N PRO A 195 11.46 8.14 -2.40
CA PRO A 195 12.32 7.59 -1.34
C PRO A 195 11.73 7.68 0.07
N VAL A 196 10.89 8.72 0.33
CA VAL A 196 10.16 8.86 1.60
C VAL A 196 9.16 7.74 1.79
N VAL A 197 8.37 7.43 0.74
CA VAL A 197 7.38 6.35 0.77
C VAL A 197 8.07 5.01 1.04
N GLN A 198 9.15 4.72 0.31
CA GLN A 198 9.90 3.48 0.46
C GLN A 198 10.48 3.33 1.88
N LYS A 199 11.00 4.42 2.43
CA LYS A 199 11.52 4.46 3.80
C LYS A 199 10.44 4.25 4.85
N ALA A 200 9.32 4.97 4.75
CA ALA A 200 8.19 4.86 5.67
C ALA A 200 7.54 3.46 5.59
N ALA A 201 7.44 2.89 4.40
CA ALA A 201 6.99 1.52 4.18
C ALA A 201 7.94 0.45 4.75
N SER A 202 9.20 0.83 5.09
CA SER A 202 10.20 -0.08 5.67
C SER A 202 10.42 -1.37 4.85
N GLY A 203 10.29 -1.26 3.51
CA GLY A 203 10.43 -2.37 2.57
C GLY A 203 9.12 -3.13 2.26
N ALA A 204 8.01 -2.82 2.90
CA ALA A 204 6.73 -3.48 2.65
C ALA A 204 6.26 -3.31 1.19
N ALA A 205 6.53 -2.16 0.57
CA ALA A 205 6.20 -1.89 -0.82
C ALA A 205 6.81 -2.92 -1.80
N GLU A 206 7.97 -3.48 -1.47
CA GLU A 206 8.64 -4.48 -2.29
C GLU A 206 7.89 -5.83 -2.37
N ALA A 207 7.08 -6.14 -1.36
CA ALA A 207 6.32 -7.38 -1.26
C ALA A 207 4.87 -7.25 -1.73
N LEU A 208 4.30 -6.04 -1.71
CA LEU A 208 2.90 -5.78 -2.05
C LEU A 208 2.67 -5.78 -3.56
N THR A 209 1.54 -6.32 -4.00
CA THR A 209 1.01 -6.08 -5.33
C THR A 209 0.41 -4.68 -5.40
N ILE A 210 1.05 -3.80 -6.18
CA ILE A 210 0.62 -2.41 -6.33
C ILE A 210 -0.02 -2.23 -7.70
N LEU A 211 -1.25 -1.72 -7.71
CA LEU A 211 -2.03 -1.40 -8.88
C LEU A 211 -2.08 0.13 -9.06
N SER A 212 -1.79 0.58 -10.25
CA SER A 212 -1.89 1.99 -10.65
C SER A 212 -3.24 2.22 -11.30
N ILE A 213 -4.07 3.11 -10.73
CA ILE A 213 -5.45 3.32 -11.17
C ILE A 213 -5.62 4.74 -11.73
N PRO A 214 -5.59 4.89 -13.06
CA PRO A 214 -5.79 6.21 -13.69
C PRO A 214 -7.25 6.67 -13.67
N GLY A 215 -8.21 5.73 -13.69
CA GLY A 215 -9.64 6.00 -13.75
C GLY A 215 -10.45 5.32 -12.65
N PRO A 216 -10.37 5.77 -11.38
CA PRO A 216 -10.93 5.03 -10.25
C PRO A 216 -12.45 4.86 -10.31
N ALA A 217 -13.19 5.79 -10.87
CA ALA A 217 -14.65 5.69 -10.98
C ALA A 217 -15.09 4.54 -11.91
N ASN A 218 -14.41 4.36 -13.04
CA ASN A 218 -14.66 3.25 -13.96
C ASN A 218 -14.16 1.93 -13.39
N PHE A 219 -12.97 1.95 -12.76
CA PHE A 219 -12.42 0.81 -12.04
C PHE A 219 -13.43 0.23 -11.06
N ILE A 220 -13.97 1.03 -10.14
CA ILE A 220 -14.97 0.61 -9.15
C ILE A 220 -16.21 0.03 -9.84
N THR A 221 -16.75 0.74 -10.85
CA THR A 221 -17.97 0.33 -11.53
C THR A 221 -17.80 -1.02 -12.22
N THR A 222 -16.65 -1.28 -12.85
CA THR A 222 -16.37 -2.55 -13.52
C THR A 222 -16.09 -3.67 -12.54
N CYS A 223 -15.35 -3.41 -11.46
CA CYS A 223 -15.12 -4.40 -10.38
C CYS A 223 -16.44 -4.87 -9.76
N LYS A 224 -17.41 -3.97 -9.54
CA LYS A 224 -18.74 -4.35 -9.04
C LYS A 224 -19.48 -5.32 -9.96
N LYS A 225 -19.35 -5.16 -11.29
CA LYS A 225 -19.94 -6.10 -12.28
C LYS A 225 -19.32 -7.49 -12.17
N HIS A 226 -18.08 -7.58 -11.67
CA HIS A 226 -17.38 -8.84 -11.43
C HIS A 226 -17.60 -9.41 -10.03
N GLY A 227 -18.52 -8.84 -9.23
CA GLY A 227 -18.91 -9.36 -7.92
C GLY A 227 -18.09 -8.81 -6.75
N TRP A 228 -17.32 -7.74 -6.94
CA TRP A 228 -16.61 -7.08 -5.85
C TRP A 228 -17.56 -6.21 -5.02
N ILE A 229 -17.47 -6.32 -3.70
CA ILE A 229 -18.21 -5.49 -2.73
C ILE A 229 -17.35 -4.28 -2.38
N VAL A 230 -17.89 -3.08 -2.53
CA VAL A 230 -17.13 -1.84 -2.36
C VAL A 230 -17.54 -1.13 -1.08
N HIS A 231 -16.55 -0.87 -0.22
CA HIS A 231 -16.71 -0.21 1.06
C HIS A 231 -16.02 1.15 1.05
N ALA A 232 -16.71 2.20 1.51
CA ALA A 232 -16.14 3.53 1.69
C ALA A 232 -15.77 3.76 3.15
N ALA A 233 -14.49 4.03 3.44
CA ALA A 233 -14.09 4.54 4.75
C ALA A 233 -14.58 5.98 4.89
N VAL A 234 -15.38 6.25 5.93
CA VAL A 234 -15.99 7.55 6.18
C VAL A 234 -15.88 7.92 7.66
N ALA A 235 -15.73 9.21 7.94
CA ALA A 235 -15.86 9.70 9.30
C ALA A 235 -17.28 9.44 9.84
N PRO A 236 -17.47 9.17 11.13
CA PRO A 236 -18.78 8.85 11.71
C PRO A 236 -19.86 9.89 11.41
N ASN A 237 -19.49 11.17 11.42
CA ASN A 237 -20.41 12.29 11.15
C ASN A 237 -20.81 12.38 9.66
N ALA A 238 -19.93 12.00 8.74
CA ALA A 238 -20.20 11.97 7.31
C ALA A 238 -21.08 10.76 6.92
N ALA A 239 -21.07 9.69 7.69
CA ALA A 239 -21.91 8.51 7.46
C ALA A 239 -23.41 8.84 7.52
N SER A 240 -23.82 9.76 8.37
CA SER A 240 -25.21 10.22 8.47
C SER A 240 -25.65 11.08 7.27
N ALA A 241 -24.71 11.74 6.59
CA ALA A 241 -25.00 12.57 5.42
C ALA A 241 -25.18 11.74 4.13
N MET A 242 -24.71 10.48 4.10
CA MET A 242 -24.89 9.57 2.97
C MET A 242 -26.12 8.68 3.16
N ALA A 243 -27.31 9.29 3.08
CA ALA A 243 -28.59 8.61 3.25
C ALA A 243 -28.73 7.40 2.29
N GLY A 244 -29.25 6.28 2.79
CA GLY A 244 -29.61 5.11 1.98
C GLY A 244 -28.55 4.01 1.88
N LYS A 245 -27.36 4.15 2.48
CA LYS A 245 -26.35 3.10 2.52
C LYS A 245 -26.25 2.45 3.90
N LYS A 246 -25.85 1.17 3.90
CA LYS A 246 -25.54 0.47 5.13
C LYS A 246 -24.29 1.06 5.78
N ASN A 247 -24.42 1.48 7.03
CA ASN A 247 -23.29 1.95 7.83
C ASN A 247 -22.78 0.82 8.71
N LEU A 248 -21.53 0.45 8.54
CA LEU A 248 -20.80 -0.54 9.33
C LEU A 248 -19.84 0.19 10.28
N PHE A 249 -19.64 -0.36 11.48
CA PHE A 249 -18.66 0.16 12.41
C PHE A 249 -17.67 -0.93 12.79
N THR A 250 -16.39 -0.57 12.83
CA THR A 250 -15.31 -1.51 13.13
C THR A 250 -15.48 -2.27 14.44
N SER A 251 -16.13 -1.65 15.42
CA SER A 251 -16.40 -2.25 16.74
C SER A 251 -17.44 -3.37 16.75
N SER A 252 -18.32 -3.42 15.74
CA SER A 252 -19.47 -4.34 15.73
C SER A 252 -19.68 -5.09 14.41
N MET A 253 -18.87 -4.82 13.39
CA MET A 253 -19.02 -5.46 12.09
C MET A 253 -18.46 -6.88 12.08
N ILE A 254 -19.16 -7.78 11.40
CA ILE A 254 -18.60 -9.06 10.94
C ILE A 254 -17.81 -8.77 9.68
N SER A 255 -16.62 -9.38 9.55
CA SER A 255 -15.75 -9.17 8.39
C SER A 255 -16.49 -9.37 7.07
N PRO A 256 -16.52 -8.37 6.18
CA PRO A 256 -17.14 -8.50 4.86
C PRO A 256 -16.48 -9.55 3.98
N LEU A 257 -15.22 -9.90 4.27
CA LEU A 257 -14.43 -10.86 3.50
C LEU A 257 -14.99 -12.29 3.59
N SER A 258 -15.84 -12.57 4.56
CA SER A 258 -16.55 -13.83 4.64
C SER A 258 -17.64 -13.97 3.57
N ARG A 259 -18.14 -12.86 3.04
CA ARG A 259 -19.25 -12.81 2.05
C ARG A 259 -18.76 -12.75 0.61
N GLY A 260 -17.69 -11.99 0.34
CA GLY A 260 -17.19 -11.82 -1.01
C GLY A 260 -15.89 -11.03 -1.10
N PRO A 261 -15.28 -10.99 -2.29
CA PRO A 261 -14.10 -10.17 -2.54
C PRO A 261 -14.48 -8.70 -2.33
N SER A 262 -13.62 -7.95 -1.65
CA SER A 262 -13.94 -6.60 -1.20
C SER A 262 -12.89 -5.58 -1.62
N ILE A 263 -13.36 -4.37 -1.94
CA ILE A 263 -12.54 -3.17 -2.11
C ILE A 263 -12.84 -2.23 -0.96
N LEU A 264 -11.82 -1.85 -0.19
CA LEU A 264 -11.91 -0.82 0.84
C LEU A 264 -11.29 0.47 0.31
N MET A 265 -12.11 1.50 0.13
CA MET A 265 -11.68 2.81 -0.34
C MET A 265 -11.30 3.71 0.82
N ILE A 266 -10.12 4.31 0.74
CA ILE A 266 -9.59 5.28 1.70
C ILE A 266 -9.40 6.61 0.98
N GLY A 267 -9.93 7.68 1.56
CA GLY A 267 -9.82 9.04 1.05
C GLY A 267 -8.71 9.85 1.71
N ALA A 268 -8.61 11.11 1.26
CA ALA A 268 -7.69 12.11 1.80
C ALA A 268 -7.92 12.38 3.29
N GLU A 269 -6.87 12.78 3.99
CA GLU A 269 -6.96 13.28 5.35
C GLU A 269 -7.73 14.63 5.33
N GLY A 270 -8.73 14.76 6.17
CA GLY A 270 -9.62 15.94 6.26
C GLY A 270 -10.80 15.89 5.28
N GLU A 271 -10.58 15.84 3.98
CA GLU A 271 -11.64 15.89 2.97
C GLU A 271 -12.35 14.53 2.77
N GLY A 272 -11.67 13.44 3.11
CA GLY A 272 -12.19 12.08 2.91
C GLY A 272 -12.20 11.65 1.44
N LEU A 273 -13.11 10.76 1.09
CA LEU A 273 -13.30 10.26 -0.27
C LEU A 273 -14.04 11.29 -1.14
N ARG A 274 -13.58 11.47 -2.37
CA ARG A 274 -14.31 12.27 -3.37
C ARG A 274 -15.74 11.73 -3.56
N ALA A 275 -16.72 12.64 -3.65
CA ALA A 275 -18.14 12.28 -3.69
C ALA A 275 -18.49 11.30 -4.83
N ASN A 276 -17.87 11.45 -6.00
CA ASN A 276 -18.08 10.57 -7.15
C ASN A 276 -17.58 9.12 -6.94
N LEU A 277 -16.66 8.89 -6.00
CA LEU A 277 -16.22 7.54 -5.58
C LEU A 277 -17.07 7.05 -4.41
N ALA A 278 -17.30 7.90 -3.41
CA ALA A 278 -18.08 7.56 -2.24
C ALA A 278 -19.50 7.09 -2.61
N THR A 279 -20.15 7.73 -3.62
CA THR A 279 -21.47 7.32 -4.09
C THR A 279 -21.53 5.93 -4.72
N LYS A 280 -20.38 5.37 -5.17
CA LYS A 280 -20.31 4.04 -5.80
C LYS A 280 -20.14 2.88 -4.78
N ALA A 281 -19.85 3.20 -3.52
CA ALA A 281 -19.73 2.19 -2.46
C ALA A 281 -21.08 1.49 -2.20
N ASP A 282 -21.01 0.22 -1.82
CA ASP A 282 -22.16 -0.58 -1.39
C ASP A 282 -22.47 -0.35 0.09
N ALA A 283 -21.44 -0.06 0.89
CA ALA A 283 -21.57 0.26 2.31
C ALA A 283 -20.52 1.28 2.75
N ASN A 284 -20.84 2.02 3.80
CA ASN A 284 -19.90 2.87 4.52
C ASN A 284 -19.30 2.10 5.69
N VAL A 285 -18.02 2.37 6.00
CA VAL A 285 -17.35 1.81 7.17
C VAL A 285 -16.73 2.95 7.97
N GLY A 286 -17.08 3.04 9.25
CA GLY A 286 -16.60 4.08 10.15
C GLY A 286 -15.91 3.52 11.40
N ILE A 287 -15.05 4.34 11.99
CA ILE A 287 -14.42 4.10 13.29
C ILE A 287 -15.13 4.99 14.29
N ARG A 288 -15.67 4.42 15.35
CA ARG A 288 -16.25 5.21 16.45
C ARG A 288 -15.18 5.57 17.45
N GLY A 289 -14.95 6.87 17.63
CA GLY A 289 -14.18 7.40 18.73
C GLY A 289 -15.06 7.53 20.00
N VAL A 290 -14.41 7.69 21.14
CA VAL A 290 -15.05 8.05 22.41
C VAL A 290 -14.74 9.51 22.67
N LYS A 291 -15.77 10.35 22.78
CA LYS A 291 -15.58 11.76 23.14
C LYS A 291 -15.30 11.90 24.63
N PRO A 292 -14.51 12.91 25.05
CA PRO A 292 -14.33 13.20 26.45
C PRO A 292 -15.67 13.44 27.15
N ALA A 293 -15.82 12.95 28.38
CA ALA A 293 -17.03 13.18 29.18
C ALA A 293 -17.15 14.66 29.65
N ILE A 294 -16.02 15.36 29.68
CA ILE A 294 -15.92 16.75 30.08
C ILE A 294 -15.77 17.60 28.81
N PRO A 295 -16.74 18.47 28.46
CA PRO A 295 -16.72 19.24 27.20
C PRO A 295 -15.47 20.10 27.02
N GLU A 296 -14.88 20.60 28.09
CA GLU A 296 -13.68 21.43 28.09
C GLU A 296 -12.43 20.69 27.62
N LEU A 297 -12.44 19.35 27.62
CA LEU A 297 -11.38 18.51 27.12
C LEU A 297 -11.57 18.16 25.63
N ASP A 298 -12.70 18.49 25.02
CA ASP A 298 -12.92 18.31 23.58
C ASP A 298 -12.25 19.46 22.81
N VAL A 299 -11.03 19.23 22.38
CA VAL A 299 -10.23 20.16 21.59
C VAL A 299 -10.51 20.08 20.09
N GLY A 300 -11.59 19.39 19.68
CA GLY A 300 -12.02 19.28 18.27
C GLY A 300 -11.27 18.21 17.47
N VAL A 301 -10.61 17.24 18.11
CA VAL A 301 -10.02 16.08 17.42
C VAL A 301 -11.10 15.02 17.24
N ASP A 302 -11.72 14.98 16.06
CA ASP A 302 -12.85 14.11 15.73
C ASP A 302 -12.50 12.97 14.77
N SER A 303 -11.25 12.91 14.30
CA SER A 303 -10.74 11.90 13.36
C SER A 303 -9.33 11.45 13.72
N LEU A 304 -8.99 10.24 13.29
CA LEU A 304 -7.64 9.70 13.37
C LEU A 304 -6.84 10.11 12.12
N ASN A 305 -5.50 10.16 12.25
CA ASN A 305 -4.62 10.18 11.08
C ASN A 305 -4.99 9.03 10.13
N VAL A 306 -4.90 9.26 8.82
CA VAL A 306 -5.32 8.29 7.80
C VAL A 306 -4.60 6.94 7.92
N GLY A 307 -3.30 6.93 8.22
CA GLY A 307 -2.54 5.69 8.45
C GLY A 307 -3.04 4.91 9.65
N SER A 308 -3.38 5.59 10.75
CA SER A 308 -3.96 4.99 11.95
C SER A 308 -5.37 4.46 11.69
N SER A 309 -6.18 5.22 10.94
CA SER A 309 -7.51 4.79 10.50
C SER A 309 -7.46 3.49 9.69
N VAL A 310 -6.51 3.40 8.76
CA VAL A 310 -6.31 2.19 7.95
C VAL A 310 -5.96 0.98 8.82
N ALA A 311 -5.15 1.15 9.87
CA ALA A 311 -4.81 0.04 10.77
C ALA A 311 -6.04 -0.52 11.49
N VAL A 312 -6.90 0.35 12.02
CA VAL A 312 -8.15 -0.06 12.71
C VAL A 312 -9.15 -0.69 11.73
N LEU A 313 -9.28 -0.13 10.53
CA LEU A 313 -10.14 -0.67 9.48
C LEU A 313 -9.67 -2.05 9.03
N LEU A 314 -8.38 -2.22 8.76
CA LEU A 314 -7.83 -3.50 8.33
C LEU A 314 -7.93 -4.57 9.42
N GLU A 315 -7.72 -4.21 10.69
CA GLU A 315 -7.95 -5.13 11.80
C GLU A 315 -9.39 -5.69 11.76
N ALA A 316 -10.39 -4.82 11.60
CA ALA A 316 -11.78 -5.24 11.57
C ALA A 316 -12.13 -6.08 10.33
N PHE A 317 -11.55 -5.77 9.15
CA PHE A 317 -11.73 -6.57 7.94
C PHE A 317 -11.05 -7.95 8.04
N MET A 318 -9.88 -8.03 8.65
CA MET A 318 -9.09 -9.26 8.75
C MET A 318 -9.45 -10.12 9.97
N ARG A 319 -10.31 -9.63 10.86
CA ARG A 319 -10.78 -10.38 12.01
C ARG A 319 -11.64 -11.57 11.58
N LYS A 320 -11.22 -12.78 11.94
CA LYS A 320 -11.99 -13.99 11.68
C LYS A 320 -13.31 -13.93 12.47
N PRO A 321 -14.46 -14.19 11.84
CA PRO A 321 -15.71 -14.33 12.57
C PRO A 321 -15.68 -15.52 13.54
N ASP A 322 -16.19 -15.34 14.75
CA ASP A 322 -16.23 -16.39 15.79
C ASP A 322 -17.09 -17.58 15.35
N ASN A 323 -18.25 -17.30 14.71
CA ASN A 323 -19.14 -18.29 14.16
C ASN A 323 -19.26 -18.12 12.65
N LEU A 324 -18.67 -19.02 11.88
CA LEU A 324 -18.84 -19.03 10.43
C LEU A 324 -20.27 -19.35 9.98
N GLU A 325 -21.07 -20.03 10.84
CA GLU A 325 -22.48 -20.29 10.58
C GLU A 325 -23.34 -19.02 10.59
N ASP A 326 -22.99 -18.00 11.38
CA ASP A 326 -23.70 -16.73 11.41
C ASP A 326 -23.48 -15.92 10.13
N VAL A 327 -22.41 -16.22 9.41
CA VAL A 327 -22.14 -15.62 8.09
C VAL A 327 -23.13 -16.10 7.03
N VAL A 328 -23.53 -17.36 7.11
CA VAL A 328 -24.50 -17.99 6.18
C VAL A 328 -25.94 -17.53 6.53
N LYS A 329 -26.24 -17.33 7.83
CA LYS A 329 -27.55 -16.86 8.32
C LYS A 329 -27.77 -15.35 8.14
N GLY A 330 -26.72 -14.57 7.93
CA GLY A 330 -26.78 -13.10 7.72
C GLY A 330 -27.20 -12.65 6.32
N THR A 331 -27.58 -13.55 5.41
CA THR A 331 -28.43 -13.23 4.28
C THR A 331 -29.82 -12.94 4.83
N PRO A 332 -30.42 -11.75 4.64
CA PRO A 332 -31.84 -11.54 4.97
C PRO A 332 -32.60 -12.62 4.22
N ARG A 333 -33.29 -13.48 4.93
CA ARG A 333 -34.33 -14.31 4.32
C ARG A 333 -35.35 -13.35 3.73
N GLU A 334 -35.82 -13.63 2.51
CA GLU A 334 -36.87 -12.84 1.85
C GLU A 334 -38.08 -12.59 2.78
N ASP A 335 -38.28 -13.44 3.80
CA ASP A 335 -39.31 -13.32 4.81
C ASP A 335 -39.12 -12.19 5.83
N ASP A 336 -37.89 -11.72 6.08
CA ASP A 336 -37.63 -10.59 7.00
C ASP A 336 -37.90 -9.21 6.36
N VAL A 337 -38.02 -9.13 5.04
CA VAL A 337 -38.39 -7.91 4.33
C VAL A 337 -39.91 -7.67 4.39
N ALA A 338 -40.72 -8.73 4.50
CA ALA A 338 -42.17 -8.62 4.56
C ALA A 338 -42.70 -8.17 5.95
N ALA A 339 -41.93 -8.38 7.03
CA ALA A 339 -42.34 -8.06 8.41
C ALA A 339 -42.07 -6.61 8.85
N ARG A 340 -41.54 -5.75 7.98
CA ARG A 340 -41.27 -4.31 8.27
C ARG A 340 -42.19 -3.33 7.52
N ILE A 341 -43.24 -3.83 6.88
CA ILE A 341 -44.29 -3.03 6.28
C ILE A 341 -45.61 -3.41 6.99
N VAL A 342 -45.74 -3.02 8.24
CA VAL A 342 -47.01 -2.79 8.93
C VAL A 342 -46.84 -1.65 9.92
#